data_b3003c64348e1bbeac333115f8a3c5d7
#
_entry.id   b3003c64348e1bbeac333115f8a3c5d7
#
_cell.length_a   1.000
_cell.length_b   1.000
_cell.length_c   1.000
_cell.angle_alpha   90.00
_cell.angle_beta   90.00
_cell.angle_gamma   90.00
#
_symmetry.space_group_name_H-M   'P 1'
#
loop_
_entity.id
_entity.type
_entity.pdbx_description
1 polymer ?
#
loop_
_entity_poly.entity_id
_entity_poly.type
_entity_poly.pdbx_seq_one_letter_code
_entity_poly.pdbx_strand_id
1 'polypeptide(L)'
;EGGYVYLDKTSLVYDLVQNGNIYFLCRPRRFGKSLLVSTLKCYFEGKKELFKGLAIDKLEKDWKQYPVFHLSFGGQNFVEPYALDKVLEEFVAMAERIYGREELAETLGSRFKAVLGKAHQKTGMRAVVLIDEYDKPLLDVMDMDIPVGKTQNKISLEEYNRNLLKVFYSVFKEADADLRFVLLTGVTKFSQVSVFSGFNQPDDISLDEHYEALCGITEEELYSTFEEQIKV
;
A
#
# COMPACT_ATOMS: atom_id res chain seq x y z
N GLU A 1 6.00 23.49 -7.94
CA GLU A 1 5.58 24.88 -7.61
C GLU A 1 6.01 25.33 -6.20
N GLY A 2 6.52 24.48 -5.32
CA GLY A 2 6.93 24.81 -3.95
C GLY A 2 8.44 24.99 -3.74
N GLY A 3 9.26 25.03 -4.78
CA GLY A 3 10.72 25.08 -4.64
C GLY A 3 11.38 23.80 -4.13
N TYR A 4 10.63 22.70 -4.11
CA TYR A 4 11.17 21.38 -3.74
C TYR A 4 11.88 20.73 -4.91
N VAL A 5 12.99 20.05 -4.61
CA VAL A 5 13.69 19.19 -5.57
C VAL A 5 12.99 17.85 -5.63
N TYR A 6 12.66 17.39 -6.83
CA TYR A 6 12.12 16.05 -7.07
C TYR A 6 13.17 15.20 -7.79
N LEU A 7 13.60 14.14 -7.17
CA LEU A 7 14.46 13.14 -7.80
C LEU A 7 13.60 12.17 -8.60
N ASP A 8 13.76 12.17 -9.90
CA ASP A 8 12.91 11.38 -10.80
C ASP A 8 13.25 9.88 -10.74
N LYS A 9 12.39 9.14 -10.07
CA LYS A 9 12.42 7.67 -9.96
C LYS A 9 11.39 6.98 -10.86
N THR A 10 10.73 7.74 -11.75
CA THR A 10 9.56 7.25 -12.46
C THR A 10 9.87 6.19 -13.52
N SER A 11 11.12 6.05 -13.97
CA SER A 11 11.54 4.90 -14.77
C SER A 11 11.44 3.58 -13.98
N LEU A 12 11.89 3.59 -12.73
CA LEU A 12 11.78 2.42 -11.85
C LEU A 12 10.32 2.14 -11.46
N VAL A 13 9.51 3.18 -11.32
CA VAL A 13 8.04 3.01 -11.12
C VAL A 13 7.42 2.32 -12.33
N TYR A 14 7.79 2.71 -13.54
CA TYR A 14 7.32 2.08 -14.78
C TYR A 14 7.72 0.60 -14.84
N ASP A 15 9.00 0.30 -14.58
CA ASP A 15 9.50 -1.07 -14.54
C ASP A 15 8.77 -1.93 -13.51
N LEU A 16 8.57 -1.39 -12.30
CA LEU A 16 7.84 -2.08 -11.24
C LEU A 16 6.43 -2.50 -11.70
N VAL A 17 5.73 -1.58 -12.37
CA VAL A 17 4.36 -1.84 -12.85
C VAL A 17 4.33 -2.83 -14.02
N GLN A 18 5.38 -2.90 -14.84
CA GLN A 18 5.45 -3.84 -15.97
C GLN A 18 5.85 -5.26 -15.56
N ASN A 19 6.69 -5.41 -14.52
CA ASN A 19 7.37 -6.68 -14.22
C ASN A 19 6.62 -7.58 -13.22
N GLY A 20 5.60 -7.07 -12.50
CA GLY A 20 4.87 -7.90 -11.55
C GLY A 20 3.56 -7.29 -11.10
N ASN A 21 2.93 -7.97 -10.13
CA ASN A 21 1.59 -7.62 -9.70
C ASN A 21 1.48 -7.34 -8.21
N ILE A 22 2.26 -8.01 -7.36
CA ILE A 22 2.11 -7.97 -5.91
C ILE A 22 3.47 -7.79 -5.28
N TYR A 23 3.66 -6.66 -4.65
CA TYR A 23 4.95 -6.26 -4.08
C TYR A 23 4.88 -5.89 -2.61
N PHE A 24 5.97 -6.17 -1.93
CA PHE A 24 6.24 -5.72 -0.58
C PHE A 24 7.51 -4.87 -0.55
N LEU A 25 7.45 -3.71 0.10
CA LEU A 25 8.58 -2.80 0.24
C LEU A 25 8.75 -2.35 1.70
N CYS A 26 9.84 -2.77 2.31
CA CYS A 26 10.27 -2.30 3.62
C CYS A 26 11.45 -1.33 3.47
N ARG A 27 11.31 -0.12 4.01
CA ARG A 27 12.37 0.88 4.10
C ARG A 27 12.24 1.67 5.40
N PRO A 28 13.30 2.22 5.95
CA PRO A 28 13.23 3.08 7.12
C PRO A 28 12.24 4.25 6.95
N ARG A 29 11.85 4.86 8.07
CA ARG A 29 11.06 6.09 8.03
C ARG A 29 11.80 7.18 7.26
N ARG A 30 11.06 8.06 6.58
CA ARG A 30 11.56 9.20 5.78
C ARG A 30 12.33 8.82 4.50
N PHE A 31 12.26 7.57 4.08
CA PHE A 31 12.88 7.10 2.83
C PHE A 31 11.99 7.26 1.59
N GLY A 32 10.90 8.02 1.65
CA GLY A 32 10.08 8.32 0.47
C GLY A 32 9.03 7.26 0.11
N LYS A 33 8.74 6.27 0.97
CA LYS A 33 7.71 5.25 0.71
C LYS A 33 6.34 5.84 0.37
N SER A 34 5.85 6.77 1.19
CA SER A 34 4.55 7.42 0.96
C SER A 34 4.55 8.28 -0.31
N LEU A 35 5.71 8.83 -0.72
CA LEU A 35 5.86 9.50 -2.01
C LEU A 35 5.72 8.50 -3.16
N LEU A 36 6.37 7.33 -3.06
CA LEU A 36 6.22 6.25 -4.03
C LEU A 36 4.76 5.80 -4.15
N VAL A 37 4.07 5.57 -3.02
CA VAL A 37 2.65 5.20 -2.99
C VAL A 37 1.80 6.28 -3.67
N SER A 38 2.04 7.55 -3.38
CA SER A 38 1.38 8.70 -4.00
C SER A 38 1.64 8.78 -5.50
N THR A 39 2.88 8.52 -5.94
CA THR A 39 3.27 8.49 -7.36
C THR A 39 2.54 7.36 -8.10
N LEU A 40 2.54 6.15 -7.56
CA LEU A 40 1.81 5.00 -8.11
C LEU A 40 0.31 5.27 -8.19
N LYS A 41 -0.27 5.88 -7.14
CA LYS A 41 -1.67 6.29 -7.15
C LYS A 41 -1.97 7.22 -8.32
N CYS A 42 -1.20 8.29 -8.48
CA CYS A 42 -1.37 9.24 -9.58
C CYS A 42 -1.19 8.57 -10.96
N TYR A 43 -0.22 7.66 -11.09
CA TYR A 43 0.02 6.90 -12.31
C TYR A 43 -1.19 6.04 -12.67
N PHE A 44 -1.70 5.21 -11.74
CA PHE A 44 -2.83 4.34 -11.99
C PHE A 44 -4.17 5.09 -12.12
N GLU A 45 -4.29 6.29 -11.57
CA GLU A 45 -5.41 7.20 -11.82
C GLU A 45 -5.33 7.89 -13.19
N GLY A 46 -4.27 7.64 -13.98
CA GLY A 46 -4.09 8.19 -15.33
C GLY A 46 -3.81 9.70 -15.36
N LYS A 47 -3.25 10.27 -14.28
CA LYS A 47 -2.95 11.71 -14.15
C LYS A 47 -1.68 12.10 -14.91
N LYS A 48 -1.69 11.91 -16.22
CA LYS A 48 -0.55 12.14 -17.14
C LYS A 48 0.11 13.49 -16.93
N GLU A 49 -0.65 14.53 -16.68
CA GLU A 49 -0.17 15.91 -16.55
C GLU A 49 0.84 16.10 -15.41
N LEU A 50 0.77 15.26 -14.36
CA LEU A 50 1.71 15.30 -13.24
C LEU A 50 3.08 14.71 -13.59
N PHE A 51 3.15 13.93 -14.65
CA PHE A 51 4.36 13.22 -15.07
C PHE A 51 5.06 13.86 -16.25
N LYS A 52 4.55 14.99 -16.73
CA LYS A 52 5.10 15.71 -17.88
C LYS A 52 6.57 16.09 -17.64
N GLY A 53 7.43 15.64 -18.54
CA GLY A 53 8.87 15.88 -18.49
C GLY A 53 9.65 14.89 -17.63
N LEU A 54 9.00 13.98 -16.90
CA LEU A 54 9.64 12.89 -16.17
C LEU A 54 9.93 11.70 -17.10
N ALA A 55 10.79 10.78 -16.66
CA ALA A 55 11.19 9.61 -17.45
C ALA A 55 10.00 8.78 -17.93
N ILE A 56 9.01 8.54 -17.06
CA ILE A 56 7.80 7.76 -17.37
C ILE A 56 6.93 8.39 -18.48
N ASP A 57 6.98 9.71 -18.68
CA ASP A 57 6.22 10.39 -19.75
C ASP A 57 6.65 9.92 -21.14
N LYS A 58 7.91 9.50 -21.28
CA LYS A 58 8.46 8.94 -22.51
C LYS A 58 8.18 7.44 -22.66
N LEU A 59 8.04 6.73 -21.56
CA LEU A 59 7.88 5.27 -21.50
C LEU A 59 6.41 4.87 -21.64
N GLU A 60 5.51 5.50 -20.87
CA GLU A 60 4.10 5.19 -20.87
C GLU A 60 3.36 5.86 -22.02
N LYS A 61 2.58 5.08 -22.78
CA LYS A 61 1.84 5.58 -23.95
C LYS A 61 0.33 5.61 -23.71
N ASP A 62 -0.18 4.67 -22.95
CA ASP A 62 -1.62 4.41 -22.84
C ASP A 62 -2.32 5.21 -21.74
N TRP A 63 -1.62 5.52 -20.64
CA TRP A 63 -2.14 6.26 -19.47
C TRP A 63 -3.54 5.81 -19.05
N LYS A 64 -3.71 4.49 -18.91
CA LYS A 64 -4.99 3.89 -18.52
C LYS A 64 -5.38 4.29 -17.10
N GLN A 65 -6.68 4.45 -16.89
CA GLN A 65 -7.25 4.71 -15.56
C GLN A 65 -7.74 3.42 -14.94
N TYR A 66 -7.28 3.14 -13.74
CA TYR A 66 -7.63 1.98 -12.95
C TYR A 66 -8.43 2.39 -11.70
N PRO A 67 -9.31 1.54 -11.17
CA PRO A 67 -9.86 1.75 -9.84
C PRO A 67 -8.77 1.56 -8.79
N VAL A 68 -8.41 2.64 -8.09
CA VAL A 68 -7.33 2.66 -7.09
C VAL A 68 -7.90 2.68 -5.68
N PHE A 69 -7.53 1.70 -4.89
CA PHE A 69 -7.85 1.55 -3.46
C PHE A 69 -6.59 1.88 -2.66
N HIS A 70 -6.56 3.04 -2.02
CA HIS A 70 -5.43 3.49 -1.23
C HIS A 70 -5.80 3.51 0.25
N LEU A 71 -5.18 2.62 1.03
CA LEU A 71 -5.29 2.54 2.49
C LEU A 71 -3.96 2.98 3.12
N SER A 72 -4.00 4.02 3.96
CA SER A 72 -2.85 4.42 4.77
C SER A 72 -3.18 4.28 6.24
N PHE A 73 -2.33 3.57 6.98
CA PHE A 73 -2.40 3.50 8.43
C PHE A 73 -1.64 4.65 9.10
N GLY A 74 -0.93 5.46 8.31
CA GLY A 74 -0.25 6.67 8.80
C GLY A 74 -1.22 7.67 9.42
N GLY A 75 -0.79 8.35 10.51
CA GLY A 75 -1.63 9.32 11.21
C GLY A 75 -2.73 8.75 12.08
N GLN A 76 -2.95 7.43 12.10
CA GLN A 76 -3.90 6.74 12.98
C GLN A 76 -3.22 6.31 14.28
N ASN A 77 -4.03 6.05 15.31
CA ASN A 77 -3.59 5.50 16.59
C ASN A 77 -4.32 4.16 16.85
N PHE A 78 -3.55 3.09 17.02
CA PHE A 78 -4.08 1.73 17.15
C PHE A 78 -4.01 1.15 18.57
N VAL A 79 -3.68 1.95 19.59
CA VAL A 79 -3.66 1.51 21.00
C VAL A 79 -5.06 1.33 21.60
N GLU A 80 -6.08 1.89 20.95
CA GLU A 80 -7.45 1.71 21.35
C GLU A 80 -8.02 0.40 20.79
N PRO A 81 -8.66 -0.46 21.60
CA PRO A 81 -9.34 -1.64 21.11
C PRO A 81 -10.33 -1.33 19.97
N TYR A 82 -10.31 -2.15 18.94
CA TYR A 82 -11.16 -2.01 17.75
C TYR A 82 -10.91 -0.75 16.89
N ALA A 83 -9.82 -0.02 17.11
CA ALA A 83 -9.45 1.11 16.24
C ALA A 83 -9.16 0.63 14.80
N LEU A 84 -8.49 -0.50 14.66
CA LEU A 84 -8.21 -1.09 13.36
C LEU A 84 -9.48 -1.49 12.61
N ASP A 85 -10.46 -2.07 13.32
CA ASP A 85 -11.77 -2.42 12.73
C ASP A 85 -12.44 -1.21 12.12
N LYS A 86 -12.47 -0.08 12.85
CA LYS A 86 -13.08 1.16 12.36
C LYS A 86 -12.40 1.67 11.10
N VAL A 87 -11.07 1.69 11.07
CA VAL A 87 -10.31 2.16 9.90
C VAL A 87 -10.58 1.29 8.67
N LEU A 88 -10.60 -0.04 8.84
CA LEU A 88 -10.88 -0.96 7.74
C LEU A 88 -12.34 -0.89 7.30
N GLU A 89 -13.28 -0.75 8.24
CA GLU A 89 -14.71 -0.55 7.93
C GLU A 89 -14.95 0.73 7.15
N GLU A 90 -14.36 1.84 7.57
CA GLU A 90 -14.45 3.11 6.85
C GLU A 90 -13.89 3.01 5.44
N PHE A 91 -12.73 2.35 5.29
CA PHE A 91 -12.11 2.13 3.99
C PHE A 91 -13.01 1.34 3.04
N VAL A 92 -13.54 0.22 3.50
CA VAL A 92 -14.45 -0.61 2.68
C VAL A 92 -15.76 0.11 2.40
N ALA A 93 -16.35 0.79 3.38
CA ALA A 93 -17.59 1.54 3.20
C ALA A 93 -17.44 2.71 2.20
N MET A 94 -16.29 3.39 2.18
CA MET A 94 -16.00 4.40 1.15
C MET A 94 -15.94 3.80 -0.24
N ALA A 95 -15.29 2.65 -0.39
CA ALA A 95 -15.22 1.93 -1.65
C ALA A 95 -16.62 1.44 -2.12
N GLU A 96 -17.43 0.93 -1.21
CA GLU A 96 -18.82 0.53 -1.47
C GLU A 96 -19.70 1.69 -1.96
N ARG A 97 -19.48 2.91 -1.44
CA ARG A 97 -20.21 4.12 -1.93
C ARG A 97 -19.90 4.42 -3.39
N ILE A 98 -18.69 4.11 -3.85
CA ILE A 98 -18.24 4.40 -5.23
C ILE A 98 -18.66 3.29 -6.20
N TYR A 99 -18.47 2.04 -5.78
CA TYR A 99 -18.62 0.88 -6.69
C TYR A 99 -19.88 0.05 -6.43
N GLY A 100 -20.53 0.26 -5.30
CA GLY A 100 -21.72 -0.47 -4.87
C GLY A 100 -21.42 -1.53 -3.83
N ARG A 101 -22.38 -1.77 -2.93
CA ARG A 101 -22.34 -2.81 -1.90
C ARG A 101 -22.92 -4.11 -2.43
N GLU A 102 -22.38 -5.24 -1.95
CA GLU A 102 -22.98 -6.57 -2.13
C GLU A 102 -23.75 -6.94 -0.85
N GLU A 103 -25.06 -7.12 -0.96
CA GLU A 103 -25.94 -7.33 0.19
C GLU A 103 -25.66 -8.64 0.93
N LEU A 104 -25.22 -9.67 0.20
CA LEU A 104 -24.88 -10.99 0.77
C LEU A 104 -23.49 -11.05 1.39
N ALA A 105 -22.69 -10.02 1.21
CA ALA A 105 -21.35 -9.94 1.81
C ALA A 105 -21.44 -9.30 3.21
N GLU A 106 -21.32 -10.12 4.25
CA GLU A 106 -21.48 -9.68 5.63
C GLU A 106 -20.16 -9.34 6.33
N THR A 107 -19.09 -10.12 6.05
CA THR A 107 -17.79 -9.89 6.68
C THR A 107 -17.01 -8.81 5.97
N LEU A 108 -16.10 -8.14 6.69
CA LEU A 108 -15.22 -7.13 6.13
C LEU A 108 -14.44 -7.65 4.90
N GLY A 109 -13.90 -8.87 4.99
CA GLY A 109 -13.18 -9.49 3.87
C GLY A 109 -14.08 -9.79 2.68
N SER A 110 -15.27 -10.38 2.88
CA SER A 110 -16.21 -10.67 1.79
C SER A 110 -16.72 -9.38 1.12
N ARG A 111 -16.93 -8.32 1.89
CA ARG A 111 -17.32 -7.00 1.38
C ARG A 111 -16.21 -6.36 0.53
N PHE A 112 -14.95 -6.43 1.03
CA PHE A 112 -13.83 -5.90 0.27
C PHE A 112 -13.60 -6.67 -1.02
N LYS A 113 -13.66 -8.01 -0.99
CA LYS A 113 -13.62 -8.84 -2.21
C LYS A 113 -14.71 -8.46 -3.21
N ALA A 114 -15.96 -8.33 -2.74
CA ALA A 114 -17.08 -7.96 -3.59
C ALA A 114 -16.89 -6.60 -4.25
N VAL A 115 -16.39 -5.61 -3.51
CA VAL A 115 -16.19 -4.26 -4.06
C VAL A 115 -15.05 -4.21 -5.08
N LEU A 116 -14.00 -5.02 -4.94
CA LEU A 116 -12.95 -5.18 -5.97
C LEU A 116 -13.56 -5.72 -7.28
N GLY A 117 -14.37 -6.77 -7.21
CA GLY A 117 -15.07 -7.33 -8.37
C GLY A 117 -16.06 -6.33 -9.02
N LYS A 118 -16.82 -5.59 -8.21
CA LYS A 118 -17.72 -4.53 -8.72
C LYS A 118 -16.96 -3.38 -9.38
N ALA A 119 -15.81 -2.99 -8.83
CA ALA A 119 -14.94 -1.98 -9.44
C ALA A 119 -14.44 -2.44 -10.81
N HIS A 120 -13.98 -3.70 -10.92
CA HIS A 120 -13.55 -4.30 -12.18
C HIS A 120 -14.70 -4.35 -13.19
N GLN A 121 -15.88 -4.84 -12.81
CA GLN A 121 -17.07 -4.89 -13.69
C GLN A 121 -17.50 -3.49 -14.17
N LYS A 122 -17.49 -2.51 -13.27
CA LYS A 122 -17.95 -1.14 -13.59
C LYS A 122 -16.99 -0.38 -14.50
N THR A 123 -15.68 -0.60 -14.35
CA THR A 123 -14.65 0.16 -15.07
C THR A 123 -14.06 -0.60 -16.27
N GLY A 124 -14.25 -1.91 -16.34
CA GLY A 124 -13.55 -2.80 -17.27
C GLY A 124 -12.05 -2.98 -16.94
N MET A 125 -11.58 -2.41 -15.82
CA MET A 125 -10.18 -2.41 -15.41
C MET A 125 -10.02 -3.08 -14.05
N ARG A 126 -9.03 -3.98 -13.93
CA ARG A 126 -8.70 -4.64 -12.67
C ARG A 126 -8.23 -3.63 -11.62
N ALA A 127 -8.53 -3.87 -10.37
CA ALA A 127 -8.25 -2.99 -9.26
C ALA A 127 -6.75 -2.87 -8.94
N VAL A 128 -6.36 -1.71 -8.45
CA VAL A 128 -5.04 -1.43 -7.85
C VAL A 128 -5.23 -1.19 -6.37
N VAL A 129 -4.45 -1.87 -5.52
CA VAL A 129 -4.49 -1.70 -4.07
C VAL A 129 -3.12 -1.24 -3.57
N LEU A 130 -3.12 -0.11 -2.88
CA LEU A 130 -1.92 0.50 -2.32
C LEU A 130 -2.10 0.63 -0.80
N ILE A 131 -1.24 -0.02 -0.02
CA ILE A 131 -1.30 0.00 1.45
C ILE A 131 -0.01 0.60 1.98
N ASP A 132 -0.13 1.75 2.64
CA ASP A 132 1.01 2.43 3.26
C ASP A 132 1.03 2.20 4.78
N GLU A 133 2.23 1.94 5.33
CA GLU A 133 2.50 1.65 6.74
C GLU A 133 1.72 0.41 7.26
N TYR A 134 1.72 -0.69 6.48
CA TYR A 134 0.97 -1.93 6.77
C TYR A 134 1.20 -2.49 8.18
N ASP A 135 2.37 -2.25 8.75
CA ASP A 135 2.84 -2.77 10.03
C ASP A 135 2.50 -1.85 11.22
N LYS A 136 2.05 -0.62 10.98
CA LYS A 136 1.73 0.34 12.03
C LYS A 136 0.69 -0.17 13.04
N PRO A 137 -0.40 -0.85 12.65
CA PRO A 137 -1.37 -1.38 13.63
C PRO A 137 -0.80 -2.42 14.60
N LEU A 138 0.35 -3.02 14.26
CA LEU A 138 1.06 -3.95 15.13
C LEU A 138 2.15 -3.23 15.93
N LEU A 139 2.89 -2.33 15.28
CA LEU A 139 3.98 -1.57 15.93
C LEU A 139 3.47 -0.67 17.06
N ASP A 140 2.29 -0.05 16.89
CA ASP A 140 1.71 0.84 17.90
C ASP A 140 1.35 0.10 19.20
N VAL A 141 1.15 -1.23 19.15
CA VAL A 141 0.74 -2.05 20.28
C VAL A 141 1.74 -3.14 20.68
N MET A 142 2.90 -3.13 20.00
CA MET A 142 4.00 -4.06 20.30
C MET A 142 4.41 -3.90 21.78
N ASP A 143 4.60 -5.03 22.45
CA ASP A 143 4.96 -5.10 23.87
C ASP A 143 3.93 -4.48 24.85
N MET A 144 2.71 -4.18 24.37
CA MET A 144 1.62 -3.68 25.21
C MET A 144 0.71 -4.83 25.63
N ASP A 145 0.51 -5.01 26.93
CA ASP A 145 -0.45 -5.98 27.47
C ASP A 145 -1.86 -5.36 27.56
N ILE A 146 -2.45 -5.08 26.39
CA ILE A 146 -3.82 -4.56 26.27
C ILE A 146 -4.76 -5.72 25.94
N PRO A 147 -5.62 -6.16 26.86
CA PRO A 147 -6.50 -7.27 26.62
C PRO A 147 -7.73 -6.87 25.80
N VAL A 148 -8.07 -7.69 24.78
CA VAL A 148 -9.27 -7.54 23.95
C VAL A 148 -10.10 -8.81 24.02
N GLY A 149 -11.44 -8.68 24.02
CA GLY A 149 -12.39 -9.79 24.07
C GLY A 149 -13.16 -9.92 25.36
N LYS A 150 -14.08 -10.90 25.39
CA LYS A 150 -14.92 -11.19 26.58
C LYS A 150 -14.12 -11.97 27.62
N THR A 151 -14.54 -11.88 28.88
CA THR A 151 -13.83 -12.28 30.11
C THR A 151 -13.15 -13.66 30.15
N GLN A 152 -13.53 -14.60 29.28
CA GLN A 152 -12.96 -15.97 29.26
C GLN A 152 -12.01 -16.22 28.06
N ASN A 153 -12.01 -15.35 27.05
CA ASN A 153 -11.17 -15.48 25.85
C ASN A 153 -10.52 -14.15 25.51
N LYS A 154 -9.71 -13.63 26.43
CA LYS A 154 -8.93 -12.43 26.18
C LYS A 154 -7.65 -12.79 25.43
N ILE A 155 -7.38 -12.07 24.34
CA ILE A 155 -6.10 -12.08 23.60
C ILE A 155 -5.48 -10.69 23.71
N SER A 156 -4.19 -10.56 23.42
CA SER A 156 -3.56 -9.24 23.34
C SER A 156 -4.11 -8.45 22.16
N LEU A 157 -4.12 -7.13 22.25
CA LEU A 157 -4.52 -6.26 21.14
C LEU A 157 -3.61 -6.47 19.92
N GLU A 158 -2.33 -6.75 20.12
CA GLU A 158 -1.41 -7.11 19.06
C GLU A 158 -1.86 -8.36 18.30
N GLU A 159 -2.20 -9.44 19.04
CA GLU A 159 -2.69 -10.68 18.44
C GLU A 159 -4.03 -10.46 17.73
N TYR A 160 -4.92 -9.66 18.31
CA TYR A 160 -6.19 -9.28 17.69
C TYR A 160 -5.97 -8.56 16.36
N ASN A 161 -5.17 -7.50 16.35
CA ASN A 161 -4.86 -6.72 15.15
C ASN A 161 -4.18 -7.60 14.09
N ARG A 162 -3.26 -8.48 14.50
CA ARG A 162 -2.59 -9.42 13.59
C ARG A 162 -3.58 -10.36 12.91
N ASN A 163 -4.48 -10.93 13.66
CA ASN A 163 -5.50 -11.85 13.14
C ASN A 163 -6.45 -11.12 12.17
N LEU A 164 -6.86 -9.89 12.51
CA LEU A 164 -7.70 -9.06 11.65
C LEU A 164 -7.01 -8.73 10.31
N LEU A 165 -5.75 -8.28 10.36
CA LEU A 165 -4.96 -8.00 9.15
C LEU A 165 -4.74 -9.25 8.30
N LYS A 166 -4.47 -10.40 8.92
CA LYS A 166 -4.32 -11.67 8.21
C LYS A 166 -5.57 -12.04 7.41
N VAL A 167 -6.74 -11.91 8.03
CA VAL A 167 -8.02 -12.16 7.36
C VAL A 167 -8.26 -11.12 6.26
N PHE A 168 -7.99 -9.86 6.52
CA PHE A 168 -8.16 -8.79 5.53
C PHE A 168 -7.27 -8.99 4.30
N TYR A 169 -6.00 -9.31 4.48
CA TYR A 169 -5.06 -9.51 3.35
C TYR A 169 -5.26 -10.83 2.61
N SER A 170 -5.91 -11.83 3.22
CA SER A 170 -6.25 -13.08 2.52
C SER A 170 -7.17 -12.85 1.32
N VAL A 171 -7.89 -11.73 1.31
CA VAL A 171 -8.75 -11.30 0.19
C VAL A 171 -7.96 -11.17 -1.11
N PHE A 172 -6.69 -10.77 -1.08
CA PHE A 172 -5.87 -10.60 -2.29
C PHE A 172 -5.64 -11.91 -3.04
N LYS A 173 -5.57 -13.05 -2.33
CA LYS A 173 -5.52 -14.36 -2.96
C LYS A 173 -6.84 -14.73 -3.62
N GLU A 174 -7.95 -14.40 -2.96
CA GLU A 174 -9.28 -14.75 -3.45
C GLU A 174 -9.79 -13.84 -4.59
N ALA A 175 -9.26 -12.62 -4.66
CA ALA A 175 -9.62 -11.60 -5.64
C ALA A 175 -8.56 -11.43 -6.76
N ASP A 176 -7.64 -12.40 -6.92
CA ASP A 176 -6.52 -12.31 -7.87
C ASP A 176 -6.95 -11.94 -9.30
N ALA A 177 -8.08 -12.51 -9.76
CA ALA A 177 -8.63 -12.21 -11.08
C ALA A 177 -9.07 -10.74 -11.26
N ASP A 178 -9.37 -10.04 -10.16
CA ASP A 178 -9.82 -8.64 -10.14
C ASP A 178 -8.69 -7.66 -9.82
N LEU A 179 -7.48 -8.16 -9.52
CA LEU A 179 -6.33 -7.34 -9.15
C LEU A 179 -5.36 -7.13 -10.31
N ARG A 180 -4.96 -5.89 -10.54
CA ARG A 180 -3.89 -5.49 -11.46
C ARG A 180 -2.56 -5.32 -10.76
N PHE A 181 -2.59 -4.73 -9.55
CA PHE A 181 -1.39 -4.37 -8.83
C PHE A 181 -1.67 -4.21 -7.33
N VAL A 182 -0.79 -4.71 -6.51
CA VAL A 182 -0.84 -4.53 -5.04
C VAL A 182 0.56 -4.13 -4.56
N LEU A 183 0.64 -3.06 -3.78
CA LEU A 183 1.87 -2.69 -3.07
C LEU A 183 1.58 -2.50 -1.59
N LEU A 184 2.35 -3.18 -0.75
CA LEU A 184 2.36 -2.95 0.70
C LEU A 184 3.69 -2.33 1.10
N THR A 185 3.64 -1.20 1.82
CA THR A 185 4.84 -0.55 2.36
C THR A 185 4.85 -0.57 3.87
N GLY A 186 6.03 -0.69 4.47
CA GLY A 186 6.22 -0.67 5.92
C GLY A 186 7.65 -0.32 6.33
N VAL A 187 7.90 -0.37 7.64
CA VAL A 187 9.24 -0.14 8.21
C VAL A 187 9.89 -1.39 8.75
N THR A 188 9.13 -2.47 8.93
CA THR A 188 9.61 -3.76 9.44
C THR A 188 9.21 -4.91 8.54
N LYS A 189 10.02 -6.00 8.58
CA LYS A 189 9.66 -7.29 8.00
C LYS A 189 9.08 -8.27 9.04
N PHE A 190 9.02 -7.86 10.29
CA PHE A 190 8.77 -8.74 11.42
C PHE A 190 7.36 -9.36 11.39
N SER A 191 6.38 -8.62 10.95
CA SER A 191 4.99 -9.08 10.83
C SER A 191 4.66 -9.81 9.52
N GLN A 192 5.56 -9.76 8.53
CA GLN A 192 5.33 -10.26 7.18
C GLN A 192 4.90 -11.73 7.16
N VAL A 193 5.66 -12.63 7.82
CA VAL A 193 5.40 -14.07 7.79
C VAL A 193 4.05 -14.42 8.42
N SER A 194 3.68 -13.74 9.50
CA SER A 194 2.45 -14.05 10.25
C SER A 194 1.20 -13.44 9.62
N VAL A 195 1.32 -12.27 9.00
CA VAL A 195 0.20 -11.52 8.41
C VAL A 195 -0.10 -12.01 6.99
N PHE A 196 0.94 -12.36 6.23
CA PHE A 196 0.79 -12.79 4.82
C PHE A 196 0.67 -14.31 4.62
N SER A 197 0.57 -15.10 5.69
CA SER A 197 0.48 -16.57 5.59
C SER A 197 -0.76 -17.07 4.81
N GLY A 198 -1.79 -16.25 4.67
CA GLY A 198 -3.00 -16.56 3.87
C GLY A 198 -3.02 -15.92 2.48
N PHE A 199 -1.95 -15.27 2.08
CA PHE A 199 -1.81 -14.49 0.87
C PHE A 199 -0.73 -15.10 -0.03
N ASN A 200 -0.85 -15.01 -1.36
CA ASN A 200 0.25 -15.34 -2.25
C ASN A 200 1.43 -14.45 -1.87
N GLN A 201 2.56 -15.06 -1.55
CA GLN A 201 3.70 -14.33 -1.02
C GLN A 201 4.06 -13.18 -1.97
N PRO A 202 3.99 -11.92 -1.51
CA PRO A 202 4.35 -10.79 -2.35
C PRO A 202 5.85 -10.83 -2.67
N ASP A 203 6.23 -10.34 -3.84
CA ASP A 203 7.63 -10.15 -4.20
C ASP A 203 8.24 -9.09 -3.28
N ASP A 204 9.17 -9.52 -2.43
CA ASP A 204 9.87 -8.63 -1.50
C ASP A 204 11.01 -7.90 -2.20
N ILE A 205 10.73 -6.68 -2.65
CA ILE A 205 11.70 -5.80 -3.32
C ILE A 205 12.54 -4.96 -2.36
N SER A 206 12.47 -5.24 -1.05
CA SER A 206 13.18 -4.44 -0.06
C SER A 206 14.70 -4.50 -0.17
N LEU A 207 15.26 -5.59 -0.67
CA LEU A 207 16.71 -5.80 -0.84
C LEU A 207 17.05 -6.15 -2.31
N ASP A 208 16.13 -5.94 -3.21
CA ASP A 208 16.35 -6.15 -4.64
C ASP A 208 17.23 -5.03 -5.18
N GLU A 209 18.38 -5.40 -5.76
CA GLU A 209 19.35 -4.45 -6.33
C GLU A 209 18.75 -3.62 -7.47
N HIS A 210 17.83 -4.19 -8.24
CA HIS A 210 17.14 -3.48 -9.32
C HIS A 210 16.26 -2.32 -8.80
N TYR A 211 15.70 -2.47 -7.60
CA TYR A 211 14.81 -1.48 -6.98
C TYR A 211 15.45 -0.74 -5.79
N GLU A 212 16.78 -0.84 -5.61
CA GLU A 212 17.46 -0.18 -4.49
C GLU A 212 17.27 1.35 -4.49
N ALA A 213 17.27 1.95 -5.66
CA ALA A 213 17.10 3.39 -5.87
C ALA A 213 15.63 3.84 -5.94
N LEU A 214 14.65 2.93 -5.83
CA LEU A 214 13.22 3.26 -5.93
C LEU A 214 12.76 4.22 -4.83
N CYS A 215 13.36 4.08 -3.65
CA CYS A 215 13.14 4.96 -2.48
C CYS A 215 14.48 5.44 -1.94
N GLY A 216 14.47 6.64 -1.35
CA GLY A 216 15.68 7.27 -0.81
C GLY A 216 16.42 8.09 -1.86
N ILE A 217 17.65 8.43 -1.54
CA ILE A 217 18.58 9.22 -2.37
C ILE A 217 19.87 8.42 -2.48
N THR A 218 20.31 8.13 -3.70
CA THR A 218 21.61 7.49 -3.94
C THR A 218 22.74 8.48 -3.74
N GLU A 219 23.96 7.99 -3.56
CA GLU A 219 25.14 8.83 -3.41
C GLU A 219 25.38 9.69 -4.68
N GLU A 220 25.19 9.10 -5.85
CA GLU A 220 25.30 9.81 -7.14
C GLU A 220 24.25 10.93 -7.25
N GLU A 221 23.01 10.66 -6.90
CA GLU A 221 21.94 11.67 -6.88
C GLU A 221 22.20 12.78 -5.86
N LEU A 222 22.76 12.42 -4.70
CA LEU A 222 23.12 13.40 -3.68
C LEU A 222 24.16 14.39 -4.23
N TYR A 223 25.25 13.90 -4.81
CA TYR A 223 26.30 14.76 -5.33
C TYR A 223 25.88 15.53 -6.59
N SER A 224 25.12 14.92 -7.49
CA SER A 224 24.70 15.60 -8.72
C SER A 224 23.63 16.66 -8.47
N THR A 225 22.76 16.46 -7.51
CA THR A 225 21.60 17.34 -7.26
C THR A 225 21.87 18.41 -6.21
N PHE A 226 22.69 18.10 -5.19
CA PHE A 226 22.91 18.95 -4.02
C PHE A 226 24.37 19.42 -3.90
N GLU A 227 25.12 19.43 -5.00
CA GLU A 227 26.54 19.80 -5.02
C GLU A 227 26.82 21.17 -4.37
N GLU A 228 25.97 22.16 -4.65
CA GLU A 228 26.13 23.51 -4.06
C GLU A 228 25.90 23.55 -2.53
N GLN A 229 24.97 22.72 -2.05
CA GLN A 229 24.65 22.63 -0.62
C GLN A 229 25.70 21.82 0.17
N ILE A 230 26.42 20.91 -0.51
CA ILE A 230 27.46 20.07 0.12
C ILE A 230 28.81 20.80 0.24
N LYS A 231 29.07 21.79 -0.61
CA LYS A 231 30.31 22.57 -0.64
C LYS A 231 30.40 23.66 0.45
N VAL A 232 29.62 23.60 1.51
CA VAL A 232 29.65 24.57 2.63
C VAL A 232 30.70 24.22 3.66
#